data_a9b0933ccd7d0caeb6199a71c06f9353
#
_entry.id   a9b0933ccd7d0caeb6199a71c06f9353
#
_cell.length_a   1.000
_cell.length_b   1.000
_cell.length_c   1.000
_cell.angle_alpha   90.00
_cell.angle_beta   90.00
_cell.angle_gamma   90.00
#
_symmetry.space_group_name_H-M   'P 1'
#
loop_
_entity.id
_entity.type
_entity.pdbx_description
1 polymer ?
#
loop_
_entity_poly.entity_id
_entity_poly.type
_entity_poly.pdbx_seq_one_letter_code
_entity_poly.pdbx_strand_id
1 'polypeptide(L)'
;MHSIGDGPEAGAAGHPRSDEQLKDLVSRAGELLQSQERMAGLLEAVVGVAEDLSLDAVLERVVESACRLLGARYGALGVIGEDRALNPFVTVGIDDDLAREIGPLPTGHGVLGLLSTDPRPLRLRDLRKHPGAYGFPVHHPAMQSFIGVPVRVRDVVFGNLYLAEKEGGGDFTAEDEGLAVALAAAAGVAIENARLYDDARRRARWLEACMDVSGLMLGSDRDYTSGGLDPIASRALQESGSQLAVIVAPSVAGPGYIVAGAAGDRGKEFSGKSLPLDCPELQEVLAGGEPVVFEDASFLFSGLDDGVTGPLLAVALSTQGTHHGLLLLVRHGKPAHYSRTDIEMGAVFGSHVALALELARVHRLREELLVFTDRDRIARDLHDVVIQRLFAAGLGVQSLARFTEDELAVERIRNITGELDEAIRSLRDTIYSLRSSSGDTELLSGRIRRVARSSSKSMPFAPRLTITGPVDAVTPDKADNVVAVVSEGLSNAIRHSGADAIGVSVAVVKGRVTVVITDNGSGFTKPEKRHGLANLEDRAAMLDGECTITSTPHTGTSLEWSVPL
;
A
#
# COMPACT_ATOMS: atom_id res chain seq x y z
N MET A 1 24.55 31.88 -123.16
CA MET A 1 25.62 31.01 -122.73
C MET A 1 25.44 30.70 -121.27
N HIS A 2 25.22 29.46 -120.87
CA HIS A 2 25.31 28.76 -119.59
C HIS A 2 24.49 29.31 -118.40
N SER A 3 23.37 28.84 -118.13
CA SER A 3 22.85 27.65 -117.48
C SER A 3 23.72 27.17 -116.29
N ILE A 4 23.17 27.24 -115.02
CA ILE A 4 23.37 26.39 -113.81
C ILE A 4 22.19 26.73 -112.89
N GLY A 5 21.27 25.95 -112.60
CA GLY A 5 21.22 24.62 -112.04
C GLY A 5 20.67 24.73 -110.63
N ASP A 6 19.34 24.65 -110.51
CA ASP A 6 18.62 24.53 -109.22
C ASP A 6 18.94 23.19 -108.61
N GLY A 7 19.42 23.19 -107.28
CA GLY A 7 19.51 22.04 -106.38
C GLY A 7 18.25 21.96 -105.50
N PRO A 8 17.71 20.79 -105.18
CA PRO A 8 16.45 20.64 -104.48
C PRO A 8 16.63 20.88 -102.93
N GLU A 9 15.77 21.68 -102.43
CA GLU A 9 15.52 21.81 -100.96
C GLU A 9 15.07 20.42 -100.41
N ALA A 10 15.88 19.88 -99.53
CA ALA A 10 15.51 18.72 -98.73
C ALA A 10 14.52 19.15 -97.66
N GLY A 11 13.24 18.96 -97.92
CA GLY A 11 12.19 19.10 -96.93
C GLY A 11 12.38 18.07 -95.82
N ALA A 12 12.68 18.56 -94.61
CA ALA A 12 12.65 17.75 -93.42
C ALA A 12 11.19 17.39 -93.09
N ALA A 13 10.72 16.29 -93.64
CA ALA A 13 9.46 15.65 -93.25
C ALA A 13 9.76 14.88 -91.94
N GLY A 14 9.64 15.53 -90.79
CA GLY A 14 9.58 14.88 -89.50
C GLY A 14 8.43 13.87 -89.52
N HIS A 15 8.74 12.61 -89.23
CA HIS A 15 7.73 11.56 -89.20
C HIS A 15 6.77 11.76 -88.06
N PRO A 16 5.47 12.04 -88.19
CA PRO A 16 4.51 12.27 -87.11
C PRO A 16 4.42 11.11 -86.11
N ARG A 17 4.81 9.90 -86.51
CA ARG A 17 4.87 8.71 -85.66
C ARG A 17 6.03 8.75 -84.63
N SER A 18 7.16 9.42 -84.94
CA SER A 18 8.31 9.52 -84.05
C SER A 18 8.03 10.50 -82.92
N ASP A 19 7.35 11.63 -83.16
CA ASP A 19 6.95 12.61 -82.20
C ASP A 19 5.89 12.10 -81.21
N GLU A 20 4.97 11.27 -81.71
CA GLU A 20 3.95 10.66 -80.85
C GLU A 20 4.54 9.55 -79.94
N GLN A 21 5.46 8.74 -80.47
CA GLN A 21 6.20 7.75 -79.75
C GLN A 21 7.12 8.40 -78.71
N LEU A 22 7.75 9.55 -78.98
CA LEU A 22 8.57 10.28 -78.06
C LEU A 22 7.73 10.88 -76.94
N LYS A 23 6.55 11.43 -77.22
CA LYS A 23 5.58 11.92 -76.24
C LYS A 23 5.07 10.79 -75.34
N ASP A 24 4.77 9.63 -75.85
CA ASP A 24 4.33 8.46 -75.09
C ASP A 24 5.47 7.95 -74.16
N LEU A 25 6.70 7.92 -74.69
CA LEU A 25 7.89 7.55 -73.86
C LEU A 25 8.15 8.54 -72.73
N VAL A 26 8.06 9.85 -72.99
CA VAL A 26 8.22 10.91 -71.98
C VAL A 26 7.08 10.84 -70.93
N SER A 27 5.84 10.58 -71.38
CA SER A 27 4.70 10.38 -70.44
C SER A 27 4.91 9.18 -69.56
N ARG A 28 5.29 8.01 -70.10
CA ARG A 28 5.58 6.79 -69.36
C ARG A 28 6.79 6.97 -68.40
N ALA A 29 7.84 7.66 -68.86
CA ALA A 29 8.96 7.99 -68.00
C ALA A 29 8.55 8.89 -66.83
N GLY A 30 7.67 9.88 -67.10
CA GLY A 30 7.09 10.74 -66.03
C GLY A 30 6.25 9.96 -65.03
N GLU A 31 5.41 9.05 -65.52
CA GLU A 31 4.60 8.17 -64.67
C GLU A 31 5.46 7.25 -63.80
N LEU A 32 6.55 6.69 -64.36
CA LEU A 32 7.49 5.84 -63.62
C LEU A 32 8.25 6.62 -62.53
N LEU A 33 8.72 7.83 -62.88
CA LEU A 33 9.38 8.71 -61.91
C LEU A 33 8.44 9.11 -60.76
N GLN A 34 7.21 9.47 -61.07
CA GLN A 34 6.21 9.82 -60.09
C GLN A 34 5.84 8.64 -59.19
N SER A 35 5.77 7.43 -59.77
CA SER A 35 5.55 6.19 -58.98
C SER A 35 6.73 5.88 -58.05
N GLN A 36 7.99 6.10 -58.51
CA GLN A 36 9.17 5.94 -57.68
C GLN A 36 9.21 6.95 -56.53
N GLU A 37 8.90 8.22 -56.78
CA GLU A 37 8.83 9.25 -55.74
C GLU A 37 7.79 8.93 -54.66
N ARG A 38 6.61 8.45 -55.06
CA ARG A 38 5.55 8.02 -54.13
C ARG A 38 5.95 6.79 -53.32
N MET A 39 6.63 5.82 -53.93
CA MET A 39 7.15 4.65 -53.22
C MET A 39 8.23 5.04 -52.20
N ALA A 40 9.14 5.94 -52.56
CA ALA A 40 10.13 6.47 -51.65
C ALA A 40 9.49 7.21 -50.49
N GLY A 41 8.48 8.05 -50.77
CA GLY A 41 7.71 8.75 -49.75
C GLY A 41 6.95 7.80 -48.82
N LEU A 42 6.38 6.70 -49.35
CA LEU A 42 5.74 5.67 -48.50
C LEU A 42 6.75 4.97 -47.60
N LEU A 43 7.92 4.60 -48.09
CA LEU A 43 8.99 3.99 -47.28
C LEU A 43 9.46 4.92 -46.19
N GLU A 44 9.68 6.20 -46.49
CA GLU A 44 10.05 7.21 -45.48
C GLU A 44 8.96 7.36 -44.42
N ALA A 45 7.69 7.41 -44.83
CA ALA A 45 6.56 7.49 -43.90
C ALA A 45 6.50 6.26 -42.98
N VAL A 46 6.66 5.06 -43.53
CA VAL A 46 6.63 3.79 -42.78
C VAL A 46 7.79 3.73 -41.76
N VAL A 47 9.00 4.11 -42.21
CA VAL A 47 10.17 4.14 -41.30
C VAL A 47 9.94 5.16 -40.19
N GLY A 48 9.53 6.39 -40.51
CA GLY A 48 9.29 7.43 -39.54
C GLY A 48 8.23 7.09 -38.49
N VAL A 49 7.18 6.36 -38.90
CA VAL A 49 6.14 5.88 -37.97
C VAL A 49 6.68 4.78 -37.01
N ALA A 50 7.65 3.97 -37.49
CA ALA A 50 8.19 2.86 -36.70
C ALA A 50 9.28 3.29 -35.67
N GLU A 51 9.79 4.51 -35.76
CA GLU A 51 10.85 5.01 -34.85
C GLU A 51 10.32 5.43 -33.47
N ASP A 52 9.04 5.80 -33.37
CA ASP A 52 8.44 6.22 -32.12
C ASP A 52 7.95 5.05 -31.29
N LEU A 53 8.21 5.12 -29.99
CA LEU A 53 7.80 4.13 -28.98
C LEU A 53 6.57 4.58 -28.17
N SER A 54 6.17 5.85 -28.27
CA SER A 54 4.98 6.39 -27.62
C SER A 54 3.78 6.27 -28.53
N LEU A 55 2.67 5.74 -28.04
CA LEU A 55 1.45 5.58 -28.82
C LEU A 55 0.95 6.93 -29.38
N ASP A 56 0.94 7.98 -28.58
CA ASP A 56 0.47 9.31 -28.99
C ASP A 56 1.34 9.87 -30.15
N ALA A 57 2.66 9.78 -30.02
CA ALA A 57 3.58 10.21 -31.07
C ALA A 57 3.44 9.39 -32.36
N VAL A 58 3.21 8.07 -32.26
CA VAL A 58 2.92 7.21 -33.42
C VAL A 58 1.64 7.66 -34.12
N LEU A 59 0.56 7.92 -33.37
CA LEU A 59 -0.72 8.36 -33.93
C LEU A 59 -0.59 9.70 -34.67
N GLU A 60 0.07 10.70 -34.08
CA GLU A 60 0.32 11.99 -34.71
C GLU A 60 1.14 11.84 -35.98
N ARG A 61 2.24 11.10 -35.92
CA ARG A 61 3.14 10.89 -37.05
C ARG A 61 2.47 10.14 -38.20
N VAL A 62 1.58 9.18 -37.93
CA VAL A 62 0.78 8.50 -38.93
C VAL A 62 -0.08 9.50 -39.69
N VAL A 63 -0.80 10.40 -39.00
CA VAL A 63 -1.67 11.39 -39.62
C VAL A 63 -0.87 12.40 -40.44
N GLU A 64 0.22 12.93 -39.90
CA GLU A 64 1.12 13.86 -40.59
C GLU A 64 1.70 13.27 -41.85
N SER A 65 2.21 12.02 -41.75
CA SER A 65 2.79 11.30 -42.90
C SER A 65 1.75 11.02 -43.98
N ALA A 66 0.52 10.67 -43.57
CA ALA A 66 -0.59 10.46 -44.48
C ALA A 66 -0.98 11.76 -45.21
N CYS A 67 -1.09 12.87 -44.50
CA CYS A 67 -1.37 14.17 -45.09
C CYS A 67 -0.31 14.56 -46.14
N ARG A 68 0.97 14.44 -45.76
CA ARG A 68 2.09 14.78 -46.64
C ARG A 68 2.15 13.87 -47.88
N LEU A 69 2.04 12.55 -47.69
CA LEU A 69 2.16 11.57 -48.78
C LEU A 69 1.02 11.69 -49.81
N LEU A 70 -0.21 11.93 -49.32
CA LEU A 70 -1.38 12.00 -50.17
C LEU A 70 -1.78 13.43 -50.55
N GLY A 71 -1.06 14.46 -50.12
CA GLY A 71 -1.40 15.86 -50.35
C GLY A 71 -2.78 16.18 -49.80
N ALA A 72 -3.07 15.80 -48.56
CA ALA A 72 -4.31 16.13 -47.88
C ALA A 72 -4.12 17.29 -46.92
N ARG A 73 -5.02 18.26 -46.99
CA ARG A 73 -4.97 19.44 -46.14
C ARG A 73 -5.34 19.12 -44.70
N TYR A 74 -6.27 18.18 -44.51
CA TYR A 74 -6.76 17.76 -43.19
C TYR A 74 -6.60 16.25 -43.06
N GLY A 75 -6.12 15.83 -41.90
CA GLY A 75 -6.03 14.44 -41.51
C GLY A 75 -6.56 14.21 -40.11
N ALA A 76 -7.12 13.05 -39.89
CA ALA A 76 -7.50 12.63 -38.52
C ALA A 76 -7.35 11.11 -38.35
N LEU A 77 -7.03 10.66 -37.15
CA LEU A 77 -7.07 9.28 -36.76
C LEU A 77 -7.92 9.14 -35.51
N GLY A 78 -9.04 8.43 -35.65
CA GLY A 78 -9.92 8.13 -34.52
C GLY A 78 -9.71 6.70 -34.06
N VAL A 79 -9.36 6.52 -32.78
CA VAL A 79 -9.25 5.21 -32.15
C VAL A 79 -10.63 4.77 -31.70
N ILE A 80 -11.01 3.52 -31.94
CA ILE A 80 -12.31 2.98 -31.55
C ILE A 80 -12.20 2.52 -30.10
N GLY A 81 -12.92 3.21 -29.20
CA GLY A 81 -13.07 2.84 -27.78
C GLY A 81 -14.04 1.67 -27.57
N GLU A 82 -14.12 1.19 -26.33
CA GLU A 82 -15.03 0.09 -25.95
C GLU A 82 -16.51 0.45 -26.15
N ASP A 83 -16.87 1.71 -25.99
CA ASP A 83 -18.20 2.28 -26.25
C ASP A 83 -18.48 2.57 -27.72
N ARG A 84 -17.57 2.19 -28.63
CA ARG A 84 -17.54 2.54 -30.06
C ARG A 84 -17.42 4.04 -30.35
N ALA A 85 -17.15 4.88 -29.37
CA ALA A 85 -16.77 6.26 -29.59
C ALA A 85 -15.32 6.34 -30.11
N LEU A 86 -15.01 7.42 -30.84
CA LEU A 86 -13.66 7.68 -31.34
C LEU A 86 -12.86 8.45 -30.25
N ASN A 87 -12.09 7.72 -29.46
CA ASN A 87 -11.30 8.32 -28.38
C ASN A 87 -10.03 7.50 -28.10
N PRO A 88 -8.80 8.05 -28.23
CA PRO A 88 -8.46 9.42 -28.64
C PRO A 88 -8.72 9.72 -30.13
N PHE A 89 -8.78 11.00 -30.47
CA PHE A 89 -8.95 11.50 -31.82
C PHE A 89 -7.85 12.53 -32.12
N VAL A 90 -6.89 12.13 -32.94
CA VAL A 90 -5.75 12.96 -33.34
C VAL A 90 -6.06 13.66 -34.64
N THR A 91 -5.77 14.96 -34.77
CA THR A 91 -6.03 15.75 -35.96
C THR A 91 -4.80 16.51 -36.43
N VAL A 92 -4.67 16.68 -37.76
CA VAL A 92 -3.65 17.47 -38.42
C VAL A 92 -4.34 18.44 -39.38
N GLY A 93 -3.86 19.70 -39.44
CA GLY A 93 -4.43 20.77 -40.25
C GLY A 93 -5.50 21.59 -39.56
N ILE A 94 -5.90 21.24 -38.34
CA ILE A 94 -6.78 21.99 -37.42
C ILE A 94 -5.96 22.39 -36.22
N ASP A 95 -5.77 23.70 -36.02
CA ASP A 95 -5.03 24.22 -34.86
C ASP A 95 -5.89 24.16 -33.58
N ASP A 96 -5.24 24.28 -32.42
CA ASP A 96 -5.90 24.17 -31.11
C ASP A 96 -6.96 25.25 -30.87
N ASP A 97 -6.81 26.43 -31.46
CA ASP A 97 -7.77 27.52 -31.32
C ASP A 97 -9.04 27.19 -32.10
N LEU A 98 -8.90 26.74 -33.35
CA LEU A 98 -10.01 26.28 -34.18
C LEU A 98 -10.68 25.03 -33.60
N ALA A 99 -9.91 24.09 -33.07
CA ALA A 99 -10.45 22.89 -32.41
C ALA A 99 -11.36 23.24 -31.21
N ARG A 100 -10.97 24.26 -30.42
CA ARG A 100 -11.79 24.76 -29.29
C ARG A 100 -13.07 25.45 -29.78
N GLU A 101 -13.03 26.15 -30.92
CA GLU A 101 -14.22 26.78 -31.51
C GLU A 101 -15.19 25.77 -32.11
N ILE A 102 -14.70 24.68 -32.72
CA ILE A 102 -15.51 23.59 -33.29
C ILE A 102 -16.26 22.84 -32.17
N GLY A 103 -15.66 22.70 -30.99
CA GLY A 103 -16.29 22.07 -29.84
C GLY A 103 -15.96 20.59 -29.67
N PRO A 104 -16.89 19.76 -29.14
CA PRO A 104 -16.59 18.38 -28.76
C PRO A 104 -16.20 17.52 -29.96
N LEU A 105 -15.27 16.58 -29.70
CA LEU A 105 -14.78 15.62 -30.68
C LEU A 105 -15.92 14.78 -31.29
N PRO A 106 -15.77 14.30 -32.55
CA PRO A 106 -16.80 13.51 -33.22
C PRO A 106 -17.05 12.19 -32.48
N THR A 107 -18.31 11.88 -32.21
CA THR A 107 -18.75 10.67 -31.50
C THR A 107 -18.96 9.46 -32.45
N GLY A 108 -18.39 9.49 -33.65
CA GLY A 108 -18.51 8.37 -34.60
C GLY A 108 -19.85 8.29 -35.36
N HIS A 109 -20.59 9.40 -35.45
CA HIS A 109 -21.80 9.50 -36.26
C HIS A 109 -21.47 9.93 -37.71
N GLY A 110 -22.38 9.66 -38.63
CA GLY A 110 -22.21 10.07 -40.03
C GLY A 110 -21.20 9.20 -40.77
N VAL A 111 -20.48 9.80 -41.72
CA VAL A 111 -19.51 9.10 -42.60
C VAL A 111 -18.33 8.55 -41.79
N LEU A 112 -17.92 9.21 -40.70
CA LEU A 112 -16.85 8.73 -39.85
C LEU A 112 -17.20 7.40 -39.14
N GLY A 113 -18.47 7.23 -38.76
CA GLY A 113 -18.97 6.00 -38.14
C GLY A 113 -19.19 4.83 -39.10
N LEU A 114 -19.31 5.10 -40.42
CA LEU A 114 -19.47 4.03 -41.39
C LEU A 114 -18.29 3.06 -41.39
N LEU A 115 -17.07 3.57 -41.30
CA LEU A 115 -15.85 2.75 -41.24
C LEU A 115 -15.73 1.91 -39.98
N SER A 116 -16.40 2.31 -38.89
CA SER A 116 -16.47 1.51 -37.67
C SER A 116 -17.48 0.36 -37.79
N THR A 117 -18.48 0.49 -38.69
CA THR A 117 -19.53 -0.53 -38.93
C THR A 117 -19.17 -1.45 -40.08
N ASP A 118 -18.66 -0.87 -41.18
CA ASP A 118 -18.18 -1.58 -42.37
C ASP A 118 -16.73 -1.15 -42.67
N PRO A 119 -15.73 -1.86 -42.12
CA PRO A 119 -14.33 -1.46 -42.19
C PRO A 119 -13.69 -1.72 -43.55
N ARG A 120 -14.19 -1.05 -44.56
CA ARG A 120 -13.66 -1.06 -45.95
C ARG A 120 -13.21 0.35 -46.33
N PRO A 121 -12.16 0.50 -47.15
CA PRO A 121 -11.76 1.81 -47.66
C PRO A 121 -12.95 2.54 -48.30
N LEU A 122 -13.11 3.80 -47.99
CA LEU A 122 -14.16 4.67 -48.50
C LEU A 122 -13.56 5.93 -49.11
N ARG A 123 -13.82 6.15 -50.43
CA ARG A 123 -13.35 7.32 -51.15
C ARG A 123 -14.54 8.10 -51.70
N LEU A 124 -14.63 9.39 -51.39
CA LEU A 124 -15.74 10.26 -51.78
C LEU A 124 -15.21 11.52 -52.47
N ARG A 125 -15.84 11.89 -53.60
CA ARG A 125 -15.56 13.16 -54.27
C ARG A 125 -16.17 14.36 -53.56
N ASP A 126 -17.32 14.17 -52.94
CA ASP A 126 -18.01 15.19 -52.15
C ASP A 126 -18.66 14.53 -50.95
N LEU A 127 -18.02 14.72 -49.79
CA LEU A 127 -18.45 14.18 -48.50
C LEU A 127 -19.90 14.60 -48.15
N ARG A 128 -20.30 15.81 -48.53
CA ARG A 128 -21.62 16.38 -48.23
C ARG A 128 -22.75 15.70 -48.96
N LYS A 129 -22.47 15.06 -50.11
CA LYS A 129 -23.46 14.36 -50.94
C LYS A 129 -23.68 12.89 -50.53
N HIS A 130 -22.89 12.38 -49.58
CA HIS A 130 -23.04 11.01 -49.12
C HIS A 130 -24.34 10.84 -48.31
N PRO A 131 -25.14 9.78 -48.52
CA PRO A 131 -26.41 9.58 -47.77
C PRO A 131 -26.24 9.55 -46.25
N GLY A 132 -25.08 9.14 -45.76
CA GLY A 132 -24.73 9.13 -44.34
C GLY A 132 -24.09 10.43 -43.83
N ALA A 133 -24.07 11.51 -44.65
CA ALA A 133 -23.51 12.77 -44.18
C ALA A 133 -24.40 13.41 -43.12
N TYR A 134 -23.84 13.73 -41.97
CA TYR A 134 -24.55 14.33 -40.84
C TYR A 134 -24.38 15.87 -40.75
N GLY A 135 -23.58 16.45 -41.69
CA GLY A 135 -23.18 17.86 -41.66
C GLY A 135 -21.92 18.10 -40.86
N PHE A 136 -21.48 19.36 -40.82
CA PHE A 136 -20.33 19.81 -40.05
C PHE A 136 -20.80 20.69 -38.87
N PRO A 137 -20.10 20.63 -37.75
CA PRO A 137 -20.28 21.59 -36.67
C PRO A 137 -20.08 23.04 -37.13
N VAL A 138 -20.57 23.99 -36.34
CA VAL A 138 -20.31 25.42 -36.58
C VAL A 138 -18.81 25.64 -36.47
N HIS A 139 -18.25 26.52 -37.31
CA HIS A 139 -16.83 26.80 -37.45
C HIS A 139 -15.95 25.68 -38.04
N HIS A 140 -16.49 24.49 -38.29
CA HIS A 140 -15.73 23.43 -38.96
C HIS A 140 -15.40 23.79 -40.40
N PRO A 141 -14.14 23.59 -40.85
CA PRO A 141 -13.76 23.81 -42.23
C PRO A 141 -14.65 23.01 -43.19
N ALA A 142 -15.02 23.61 -44.33
CA ALA A 142 -15.75 22.88 -45.37
C ALA A 142 -14.82 21.86 -46.01
N MET A 143 -15.25 20.62 -46.05
CA MET A 143 -14.52 19.50 -46.68
C MET A 143 -15.34 18.86 -47.78
N GLN A 144 -14.69 18.61 -48.92
CA GLN A 144 -15.32 17.99 -50.10
C GLN A 144 -14.70 16.63 -50.39
N SER A 145 -13.48 16.58 -50.89
CA SER A 145 -12.81 15.33 -51.18
C SER A 145 -12.43 14.59 -49.90
N PHE A 146 -12.67 13.32 -49.86
CA PHE A 146 -12.49 12.50 -48.65
C PHE A 146 -12.00 11.09 -49.00
N ILE A 147 -11.10 10.59 -48.14
CA ILE A 147 -10.72 9.19 -48.11
C ILE A 147 -10.63 8.73 -46.66
N GLY A 148 -11.25 7.62 -46.32
CA GLY A 148 -11.18 6.97 -45.02
C GLY A 148 -10.72 5.53 -45.16
N VAL A 149 -9.78 5.11 -44.37
CA VAL A 149 -9.26 3.73 -44.37
C VAL A 149 -9.20 3.17 -42.95
N PRO A 150 -9.57 1.91 -42.71
CA PRO A 150 -9.45 1.28 -41.43
C PRO A 150 -7.97 0.99 -41.09
N VAL A 151 -7.55 1.33 -39.89
CA VAL A 151 -6.27 0.94 -39.30
C VAL A 151 -6.49 -0.35 -38.50
N ARG A 152 -5.82 -1.43 -38.89
CA ARG A 152 -5.97 -2.74 -38.27
C ARG A 152 -4.71 -3.10 -37.48
N VAL A 153 -4.94 -3.57 -36.27
CA VAL A 153 -3.91 -4.22 -35.45
C VAL A 153 -4.25 -5.71 -35.44
N ARG A 154 -3.44 -6.52 -36.13
CA ARG A 154 -3.80 -7.90 -36.46
C ARG A 154 -5.13 -7.96 -37.22
N ASP A 155 -6.12 -8.70 -36.70
CA ASP A 155 -7.45 -8.85 -37.35
C ASP A 155 -8.51 -7.90 -36.76
N VAL A 156 -8.13 -7.05 -35.78
CA VAL A 156 -9.05 -6.13 -35.12
C VAL A 156 -8.89 -4.74 -35.69
N VAL A 157 -10.00 -4.08 -35.98
CA VAL A 157 -10.00 -2.66 -36.36
C VAL A 157 -9.70 -1.84 -35.11
N PHE A 158 -8.53 -1.23 -35.09
CA PHE A 158 -8.07 -0.37 -34.01
C PHE A 158 -8.68 1.02 -34.08
N GLY A 159 -8.80 1.54 -35.28
CA GLY A 159 -9.28 2.88 -35.54
C GLY A 159 -9.42 3.12 -37.04
N ASN A 160 -9.70 4.36 -37.39
CA ASN A 160 -9.85 4.78 -38.76
C ASN A 160 -9.01 6.03 -39.04
N LEU A 161 -8.28 6.00 -40.15
CA LEU A 161 -7.55 7.13 -40.70
C LEU A 161 -8.43 7.85 -41.70
N TYR A 162 -8.62 9.14 -41.56
CA TYR A 162 -9.42 10.01 -42.37
C TYR A 162 -8.54 11.11 -42.96
N LEU A 163 -8.69 11.36 -44.27
CA LEU A 163 -8.01 12.44 -44.98
C LEU A 163 -9.04 13.22 -45.78
N ALA A 164 -8.93 14.52 -45.77
CA ALA A 164 -9.87 15.38 -46.46
C ALA A 164 -9.16 16.56 -47.15
N GLU A 165 -9.80 17.10 -48.17
CA GLU A 165 -9.34 18.24 -48.99
C GLU A 165 -7.99 17.96 -49.68
N LYS A 166 -8.06 17.30 -50.85
CA LYS A 166 -6.88 17.08 -51.69
C LYS A 166 -6.29 18.41 -52.13
N GLU A 167 -5.01 18.62 -51.83
CA GLU A 167 -4.28 19.81 -52.27
C GLU A 167 -4.30 19.97 -53.79
N GLY A 168 -4.41 21.20 -54.30
CA GLY A 168 -4.58 21.46 -55.71
C GLY A 168 -6.01 21.32 -56.24
N GLY A 169 -7.02 21.05 -55.38
CA GLY A 169 -8.44 21.07 -55.74
C GLY A 169 -8.94 19.85 -56.52
N GLY A 170 -8.24 18.71 -56.42
CA GLY A 170 -8.61 17.45 -57.08
C GLY A 170 -9.33 16.45 -56.16
N ASP A 171 -9.77 15.35 -56.74
CA ASP A 171 -10.28 14.19 -56.01
C ASP A 171 -9.14 13.24 -55.64
N PHE A 172 -9.29 12.49 -54.53
CA PHE A 172 -8.41 11.36 -54.28
C PHE A 172 -8.58 10.27 -55.32
N THR A 173 -7.48 9.71 -55.79
CA THR A 173 -7.44 8.68 -56.83
C THR A 173 -7.49 7.27 -56.25
N ALA A 174 -7.65 6.23 -57.07
CA ALA A 174 -7.53 4.84 -56.62
C ALA A 174 -6.10 4.49 -56.17
N GLU A 175 -5.10 5.19 -56.72
CA GLU A 175 -3.70 5.06 -56.29
C GLU A 175 -3.49 5.67 -54.89
N ASP A 176 -4.08 6.85 -54.61
CA ASP A 176 -4.08 7.45 -53.27
C ASP A 176 -4.73 6.49 -52.25
N GLU A 177 -5.83 5.81 -52.64
CA GLU A 177 -6.47 4.81 -51.79
C GLU A 177 -5.52 3.64 -51.47
N GLY A 178 -4.79 3.13 -52.46
CA GLY A 178 -3.79 2.10 -52.28
C GLY A 178 -2.66 2.51 -51.34
N LEU A 179 -2.16 3.75 -51.47
CA LEU A 179 -1.15 4.31 -50.56
C LEU A 179 -1.68 4.49 -49.14
N ALA A 180 -2.92 4.98 -48.99
CA ALA A 180 -3.54 5.13 -47.67
C ALA A 180 -3.72 3.78 -46.96
N VAL A 181 -4.15 2.74 -47.70
CA VAL A 181 -4.29 1.37 -47.17
C VAL A 181 -2.92 0.81 -46.73
N ALA A 182 -1.88 1.00 -47.58
CA ALA A 182 -0.54 0.54 -47.25
C ALA A 182 0.04 1.23 -45.98
N LEU A 183 -0.15 2.55 -45.87
CA LEU A 183 0.25 3.31 -44.69
C LEU A 183 -0.55 2.91 -43.44
N ALA A 184 -1.86 2.70 -43.56
CA ALA A 184 -2.71 2.23 -42.47
C ALA A 184 -2.30 0.84 -41.97
N ALA A 185 -1.88 -0.06 -42.87
CA ALA A 185 -1.37 -1.37 -42.51
C ALA A 185 -0.03 -1.25 -41.72
N ALA A 186 0.90 -0.40 -42.18
CA ALA A 186 2.15 -0.13 -41.48
C ALA A 186 1.90 0.54 -40.10
N ALA A 187 0.97 1.50 -40.06
CA ALA A 187 0.54 2.15 -38.83
C ALA A 187 0.00 1.14 -37.79
N GLY A 188 -0.78 0.14 -38.26
CA GLY A 188 -1.27 -0.91 -37.37
C GLY A 188 -0.15 -1.67 -36.65
N VAL A 189 0.93 -2.00 -37.39
CA VAL A 189 2.11 -2.66 -36.79
C VAL A 189 2.82 -1.75 -35.78
N ALA A 190 3.03 -0.48 -36.11
CA ALA A 190 3.69 0.49 -35.24
C ALA A 190 2.88 0.75 -33.96
N ILE A 191 1.55 0.88 -34.10
CA ILE A 191 0.62 1.03 -32.96
C ILE A 191 0.69 -0.19 -32.03
N GLU A 192 0.70 -1.40 -32.60
CA GLU A 192 0.84 -2.62 -31.80
C GLU A 192 2.16 -2.65 -31.04
N ASN A 193 3.28 -2.32 -31.71
CA ASN A 193 4.59 -2.26 -31.09
C ASN A 193 4.65 -1.21 -29.95
N ALA A 194 4.11 -0.02 -30.17
CA ALA A 194 4.05 1.02 -29.14
C ALA A 194 3.23 0.57 -27.93
N ARG A 195 2.07 -0.05 -28.14
CA ARG A 195 1.24 -0.61 -27.04
C ARG A 195 1.97 -1.70 -26.26
N LEU A 196 2.59 -2.64 -26.96
CA LEU A 196 3.36 -3.70 -26.31
C LEU A 196 4.54 -3.15 -25.49
N TYR A 197 5.21 -2.12 -26.02
CA TYR A 197 6.30 -1.44 -25.33
C TYR A 197 5.80 -0.72 -24.07
N ASP A 198 4.71 0.04 -24.17
CA ASP A 198 4.10 0.74 -23.04
C ASP A 198 3.63 -0.24 -21.96
N ASP A 199 3.00 -1.34 -22.34
CA ASP A 199 2.58 -2.39 -21.42
C ASP A 199 3.79 -3.05 -20.72
N ALA A 200 4.84 -3.37 -21.48
CA ALA A 200 6.06 -3.95 -20.92
C ALA A 200 6.75 -2.99 -19.95
N ARG A 201 6.84 -1.70 -20.31
CA ARG A 201 7.41 -0.64 -19.47
C ARG A 201 6.60 -0.44 -18.18
N ARG A 202 5.26 -0.47 -18.27
CA ARG A 202 4.35 -0.35 -17.14
C ARG A 202 4.51 -1.53 -16.18
N ARG A 203 4.56 -2.76 -16.72
CA ARG A 203 4.83 -3.98 -15.93
C ARG A 203 6.18 -3.91 -15.23
N ALA A 204 7.24 -3.47 -15.93
CA ALA A 204 8.57 -3.35 -15.35
C ALA A 204 8.59 -2.37 -14.15
N ARG A 205 7.94 -1.21 -14.27
CA ARG A 205 7.82 -0.23 -13.17
C ARG A 205 7.07 -0.81 -11.97
N TRP A 206 5.97 -1.51 -12.19
CA TRP A 206 5.23 -2.16 -11.10
C TRP A 206 6.07 -3.24 -10.40
N LEU A 207 6.86 -4.02 -11.14
CA LEU A 207 7.76 -5.02 -10.54
C LEU A 207 8.87 -4.35 -9.73
N GLU A 208 9.42 -3.24 -10.19
CA GLU A 208 10.37 -2.42 -9.43
C GLU A 208 9.74 -1.91 -8.13
N ALA A 209 8.49 -1.42 -8.19
CA ALA A 209 7.75 -1.03 -7.01
C ALA A 209 7.56 -2.18 -6.00
N CYS A 210 7.32 -3.40 -6.47
CA CYS A 210 7.24 -4.58 -5.60
C CYS A 210 8.57 -4.84 -4.86
N MET A 211 9.72 -4.67 -5.53
CA MET A 211 11.03 -4.83 -4.88
C MET A 211 11.27 -3.76 -3.82
N ASP A 212 10.92 -2.50 -4.11
CA ASP A 212 11.06 -1.38 -3.17
C ASP A 212 10.25 -1.59 -1.89
N VAL A 213 9.04 -2.13 -1.99
CA VAL A 213 8.17 -2.44 -0.83
C VAL A 213 8.88 -3.35 0.16
N SER A 214 9.57 -4.39 -0.31
CA SER A 214 10.30 -5.31 0.56
C SER A 214 11.41 -4.59 1.34
N GLY A 215 12.13 -3.67 0.70
CA GLY A 215 13.15 -2.85 1.34
C GLY A 215 12.59 -1.88 2.38
N LEU A 216 11.46 -1.23 2.07
CA LEU A 216 10.78 -0.29 2.96
C LEU A 216 10.28 -0.97 4.25
N MET A 217 9.82 -2.22 4.15
CA MET A 217 9.27 -2.98 5.27
C MET A 217 10.35 -3.54 6.21
N LEU A 218 11.49 -3.99 5.69
CA LEU A 218 12.58 -4.56 6.47
C LEU A 218 13.42 -3.49 7.19
N GLY A 219 13.41 -2.24 6.71
CA GLY A 219 14.23 -1.13 7.26
C GLY A 219 13.51 -0.22 8.27
N SER A 220 12.24 -0.41 8.55
CA SER A 220 11.45 0.51 9.39
C SER A 220 11.02 -0.12 10.71
N ASP A 221 11.46 0.49 11.81
CA ASP A 221 10.96 0.25 13.19
C ASP A 221 9.58 0.92 13.41
N ARG A 222 8.78 1.05 12.34
CA ARG A 222 7.52 1.81 12.32
C ARG A 222 6.34 0.93 12.70
N ASP A 223 5.49 1.50 13.53
CA ASP A 223 4.17 0.94 13.85
C ASP A 223 3.26 1.10 12.62
N TYR A 224 2.85 -0.02 12.02
CA TYR A 224 2.01 -0.05 10.81
C TYR A 224 0.53 0.23 11.08
N THR A 225 0.16 0.60 12.31
CA THR A 225 -1.24 0.81 12.71
C THR A 225 -1.77 2.20 12.41
N SER A 226 -0.89 3.20 12.16
CA SER A 226 -1.33 4.59 11.90
C SER A 226 -0.29 5.33 11.06
N GLY A 227 -0.51 5.44 9.74
CA GLY A 227 0.35 6.18 8.80
C GLY A 227 1.68 5.49 8.45
N GLY A 228 1.96 4.31 8.98
CA GLY A 228 3.19 3.56 8.68
C GLY A 228 3.27 3.03 7.24
N LEU A 229 2.13 2.94 6.54
CA LEU A 229 2.05 2.46 5.16
C LEU A 229 2.01 3.57 4.10
N ASP A 230 2.17 4.84 4.48
CA ASP A 230 2.21 5.98 3.54
C ASP A 230 3.26 5.82 2.43
N PRO A 231 4.48 5.31 2.67
CA PRO A 231 5.46 5.10 1.61
C PRO A 231 5.01 4.08 0.57
N ILE A 232 4.27 3.04 1.00
CA ILE A 232 3.72 2.01 0.11
C ILE A 232 2.57 2.60 -0.71
N ALA A 233 1.66 3.35 -0.07
CA ALA A 233 0.60 4.07 -0.75
C ALA A 233 1.18 5.05 -1.79
N SER A 234 2.27 5.77 -1.46
CA SER A 234 2.96 6.67 -2.38
C SER A 234 3.53 5.94 -3.59
N ARG A 235 4.11 4.76 -3.38
CA ARG A 235 4.65 3.95 -4.48
C ARG A 235 3.53 3.43 -5.39
N ALA A 236 2.46 2.91 -4.82
CA ALA A 236 1.28 2.50 -5.57
C ALA A 236 0.65 3.64 -6.38
N LEU A 237 0.59 4.84 -5.79
CA LEU A 237 0.12 6.06 -6.43
C LEU A 237 0.91 6.39 -7.70
N GLN A 238 2.25 6.40 -7.59
CA GLN A 238 3.16 6.72 -8.68
C GLN A 238 3.01 5.76 -9.86
N GLU A 239 2.95 4.46 -9.59
CA GLU A 239 2.91 3.45 -10.65
C GLU A 239 1.53 3.28 -11.27
N SER A 240 0.48 3.44 -10.49
CA SER A 240 -0.90 3.36 -10.98
C SER A 240 -1.33 4.58 -11.79
N GLY A 241 -0.63 5.72 -11.69
CA GLY A 241 -1.07 6.99 -12.26
C GLY A 241 -2.39 7.49 -11.65
N SER A 242 -2.70 7.04 -10.42
CA SER A 242 -3.85 7.50 -9.65
C SER A 242 -3.53 8.85 -8.97
N GLN A 243 -4.56 9.58 -8.53
CA GLN A 243 -4.40 10.82 -7.79
C GLN A 243 -4.52 10.60 -6.28
N LEU A 244 -5.18 9.50 -5.87
CA LEU A 244 -5.29 9.10 -4.49
C LEU A 244 -5.02 7.60 -4.36
N ALA A 245 -4.18 7.22 -3.39
CA ALA A 245 -3.95 5.84 -2.98
C ALA A 245 -4.19 5.72 -1.47
N VAL A 246 -5.01 4.75 -1.07
CA VAL A 246 -5.36 4.50 0.33
C VAL A 246 -5.15 3.03 0.64
N ILE A 247 -4.47 2.73 1.74
CA ILE A 247 -4.34 1.39 2.28
C ILE A 247 -5.18 1.31 3.54
N VAL A 248 -6.14 0.40 3.54
CA VAL A 248 -6.98 0.12 4.70
C VAL A 248 -6.58 -1.21 5.32
N ALA A 249 -6.50 -1.24 6.65
CA ALA A 249 -6.16 -2.42 7.43
C ALA A 249 -7.17 -2.64 8.57
N PRO A 250 -7.30 -3.86 9.11
CA PRO A 250 -8.14 -4.14 10.26
C PRO A 250 -7.76 -3.24 11.46
N SER A 251 -8.75 -2.70 12.15
CA SER A 251 -8.54 -1.86 13.34
C SER A 251 -8.08 -2.71 14.53
N VAL A 252 -7.05 -2.26 15.23
CA VAL A 252 -6.59 -2.88 16.48
C VAL A 252 -7.51 -2.51 17.66
N ALA A 253 -8.22 -1.38 17.57
CA ALA A 253 -9.05 -0.85 18.66
C ALA A 253 -10.48 -1.45 18.71
N GLY A 254 -10.90 -2.19 17.66
CA GLY A 254 -12.26 -2.76 17.59
C GLY A 254 -12.60 -3.28 16.20
N PRO A 255 -13.82 -3.77 16.01
CA PRO A 255 -14.26 -4.24 14.71
C PRO A 255 -14.31 -3.10 13.68
N GLY A 256 -13.82 -3.36 12.45
CA GLY A 256 -13.80 -2.38 11.34
C GLY A 256 -12.42 -2.20 10.72
N TYR A 257 -12.34 -1.28 9.78
CA TYR A 257 -11.14 -1.00 9.01
C TYR A 257 -10.75 0.47 9.16
N ILE A 258 -9.45 0.72 9.25
CA ILE A 258 -8.87 2.07 9.36
C ILE A 258 -7.90 2.31 8.20
N VAL A 259 -7.72 3.56 7.83
CA VAL A 259 -6.69 3.97 6.88
C VAL A 259 -5.33 3.90 7.57
N ALA A 260 -4.55 2.89 7.21
CA ALA A 260 -3.20 2.62 7.72
C ALA A 260 -2.11 3.34 6.91
N GLY A 261 -2.42 3.79 5.69
CA GLY A 261 -1.55 4.59 4.86
C GLY A 261 -2.31 5.27 3.73
N ALA A 262 -1.90 6.48 3.37
CA ALA A 262 -2.50 7.23 2.28
C ALA A 262 -1.48 8.14 1.58
N ALA A 263 -1.68 8.36 0.28
CA ALA A 263 -0.84 9.22 -0.54
C ALA A 263 -1.66 9.90 -1.64
N GLY A 264 -1.20 11.04 -2.12
CA GLY A 264 -1.85 11.81 -3.18
C GLY A 264 -2.74 12.92 -2.64
N ASP A 265 -3.70 13.32 -3.46
CA ASP A 265 -4.59 14.44 -3.17
C ASP A 265 -5.31 14.23 -1.85
N ARG A 266 -5.05 15.14 -0.89
CA ARG A 266 -5.63 15.10 0.46
C ARG A 266 -5.39 13.80 1.24
N GLY A 267 -4.46 12.92 0.81
CA GLY A 267 -4.19 11.62 1.45
C GLY A 267 -3.98 11.72 2.96
N LYS A 268 -3.27 12.76 3.44
CA LYS A 268 -3.01 13.01 4.86
C LYS A 268 -4.29 13.19 5.70
N GLU A 269 -5.38 13.66 5.10
CA GLU A 269 -6.64 13.88 5.79
C GLU A 269 -7.37 12.58 6.09
N PHE A 270 -7.05 11.50 5.36
CA PHE A 270 -7.66 10.18 5.55
C PHE A 270 -6.94 9.32 6.58
N SER A 271 -5.67 9.59 6.88
CA SER A 271 -4.86 8.76 7.78
C SER A 271 -5.51 8.57 9.15
N GLY A 272 -5.64 7.33 9.60
CA GLY A 272 -6.26 6.93 10.87
C GLY A 272 -7.79 6.98 10.90
N LYS A 273 -8.46 7.46 9.83
CA LYS A 273 -9.93 7.46 9.77
C LYS A 273 -10.47 6.06 9.45
N SER A 274 -11.68 5.79 9.93
CA SER A 274 -12.42 4.56 9.59
C SER A 274 -13.09 4.71 8.23
N LEU A 275 -13.02 3.66 7.40
CA LEU A 275 -13.71 3.56 6.12
C LEU A 275 -14.79 2.47 6.20
N PRO A 276 -16.05 2.77 5.78
CA PRO A 276 -17.09 1.77 5.70
C PRO A 276 -16.85 0.87 4.48
N LEU A 277 -16.51 -0.39 4.70
CA LEU A 277 -16.29 -1.38 3.63
C LEU A 277 -17.50 -2.33 3.52
N ASP A 278 -18.72 -1.80 3.63
CA ASP A 278 -19.96 -2.61 3.72
C ASP A 278 -20.49 -3.09 2.35
N CYS A 279 -19.86 -2.66 1.25
CA CYS A 279 -20.20 -3.07 -0.11
C CYS A 279 -19.84 -4.55 -0.32
N PRO A 280 -20.76 -5.39 -0.87
CA PRO A 280 -20.52 -6.82 -1.07
C PRO A 280 -19.28 -7.13 -1.93
N GLU A 281 -19.05 -6.34 -2.97
CA GLU A 281 -17.91 -6.49 -3.88
C GLU A 281 -16.57 -6.22 -3.16
N LEU A 282 -16.51 -5.21 -2.27
CA LEU A 282 -15.33 -4.95 -1.45
C LEU A 282 -15.10 -6.05 -0.42
N GLN A 283 -16.16 -6.63 0.12
CA GLN A 283 -16.06 -7.79 1.03
C GLN A 283 -15.53 -9.03 0.30
N GLU A 284 -15.91 -9.23 -0.96
CA GLU A 284 -15.37 -10.31 -1.80
C GLU A 284 -13.88 -10.11 -2.07
N VAL A 285 -13.47 -8.89 -2.43
CA VAL A 285 -12.05 -8.54 -2.58
C VAL A 285 -11.30 -8.74 -1.26
N LEU A 286 -11.85 -8.30 -0.12
CA LEU A 286 -11.28 -8.53 1.21
C LEU A 286 -11.07 -10.01 1.53
N ALA A 287 -11.99 -10.87 1.10
CA ALA A 287 -11.86 -12.31 1.24
C ALA A 287 -10.79 -12.95 0.34
N GLY A 288 -10.00 -12.14 -0.38
CA GLY A 288 -8.95 -12.59 -1.30
C GLY A 288 -9.46 -12.86 -2.70
N GLY A 289 -10.61 -12.25 -3.07
CA GLY A 289 -11.16 -12.27 -4.43
C GLY A 289 -10.33 -11.49 -5.44
N GLU A 290 -10.75 -11.52 -6.70
CA GLU A 290 -10.11 -10.75 -7.76
C GLU A 290 -10.26 -9.23 -7.55
N PRO A 291 -9.33 -8.42 -8.07
CA PRO A 291 -9.46 -6.96 -8.04
C PRO A 291 -10.75 -6.51 -8.72
N VAL A 292 -11.39 -5.49 -8.16
CA VAL A 292 -12.63 -4.92 -8.70
C VAL A 292 -12.42 -3.45 -9.04
N VAL A 293 -12.96 -3.03 -10.19
CA VAL A 293 -13.00 -1.63 -10.60
C VAL A 293 -14.42 -1.12 -10.48
N PHE A 294 -14.60 -0.04 -9.73
CA PHE A 294 -15.85 0.71 -9.63
C PHE A 294 -15.79 1.94 -10.53
N GLU A 295 -16.93 2.33 -11.10
CA GLU A 295 -16.99 3.52 -11.96
C GLU A 295 -16.78 4.83 -11.19
N ASP A 296 -17.17 4.86 -9.91
CA ASP A 296 -17.06 6.04 -9.06
C ASP A 296 -16.72 5.67 -7.61
N ALA A 297 -15.76 6.38 -7.02
CA ALA A 297 -15.29 6.20 -5.66
C ALA A 297 -16.16 6.90 -4.60
N SER A 298 -17.06 7.79 -5.00
CA SER A 298 -17.82 8.68 -4.10
C SER A 298 -18.60 7.92 -3.02
N PHE A 299 -19.10 6.72 -3.32
CA PHE A 299 -19.85 5.89 -2.36
C PHE A 299 -19.03 5.51 -1.13
N LEU A 300 -17.71 5.36 -1.29
CA LEU A 300 -16.80 4.93 -0.23
C LEU A 300 -16.30 6.10 0.61
N PHE A 301 -16.11 7.27 -0.01
CA PHE A 301 -15.56 8.45 0.65
C PHE A 301 -16.61 9.47 1.08
N SER A 302 -17.91 9.24 0.78
CA SER A 302 -19.00 10.10 1.21
C SER A 302 -19.04 10.23 2.74
N GLY A 303 -19.10 11.49 3.22
CA GLY A 303 -18.98 11.81 4.64
C GLY A 303 -17.56 11.97 5.20
N LEU A 304 -16.52 11.57 4.44
CA LEU A 304 -15.12 11.88 4.72
C LEU A 304 -14.62 13.01 3.83
N ASP A 305 -14.93 12.94 2.55
CA ASP A 305 -14.63 13.95 1.53
C ASP A 305 -15.51 13.75 0.29
N ASP A 306 -16.45 14.67 0.06
CA ASP A 306 -17.35 14.63 -1.12
C ASP A 306 -16.63 14.99 -2.44
N GLY A 307 -15.36 15.39 -2.40
CA GLY A 307 -14.54 15.69 -3.57
C GLY A 307 -13.85 14.48 -4.20
N VAL A 308 -13.86 13.33 -3.55
CA VAL A 308 -13.26 12.10 -4.11
C VAL A 308 -14.25 11.43 -5.05
N THR A 309 -14.03 11.60 -6.34
CA THR A 309 -14.89 11.07 -7.41
C THR A 309 -14.04 10.37 -8.48
N GLY A 310 -14.66 9.54 -9.31
CA GLY A 310 -14.02 8.84 -10.41
C GLY A 310 -13.70 7.37 -10.14
N PRO A 311 -13.12 6.66 -11.13
CA PRO A 311 -12.91 5.22 -11.03
C PRO A 311 -12.03 4.82 -9.86
N LEU A 312 -12.45 3.77 -9.14
CA LEU A 312 -11.78 3.17 -8.01
C LEU A 312 -11.35 1.74 -8.36
N LEU A 313 -10.08 1.45 -8.26
CA LEU A 313 -9.55 0.07 -8.27
C LEU A 313 -9.31 -0.39 -6.83
N ALA A 314 -9.99 -1.46 -6.44
CA ALA A 314 -9.80 -2.13 -5.15
C ALA A 314 -9.01 -3.43 -5.33
N VAL A 315 -7.94 -3.57 -4.56
CA VAL A 315 -7.01 -4.71 -4.61
C VAL A 315 -6.82 -5.30 -3.23
N ALA A 316 -6.93 -6.62 -3.11
CA ALA A 316 -6.67 -7.32 -1.85
C ALA A 316 -5.20 -7.26 -1.44
N LEU A 317 -4.95 -6.98 -0.17
CA LEU A 317 -3.67 -7.20 0.49
C LEU A 317 -3.75 -8.55 1.22
N SER A 318 -3.60 -9.64 0.47
CA SER A 318 -3.78 -10.99 1.01
C SER A 318 -2.67 -11.93 0.55
N THR A 319 -2.32 -12.87 1.43
CA THR A 319 -1.49 -14.04 1.14
C THR A 319 -2.32 -15.30 1.36
N GLN A 320 -1.76 -16.49 1.07
CA GLN A 320 -2.47 -17.76 1.29
C GLN A 320 -2.94 -17.89 2.75
N GLY A 321 -4.19 -17.52 3.01
CA GLY A 321 -4.88 -17.68 4.29
C GLY A 321 -4.82 -16.50 5.26
N THR A 322 -4.18 -15.37 4.91
CA THR A 322 -4.14 -14.18 5.76
C THR A 322 -4.53 -12.93 4.96
N HIS A 323 -5.46 -12.16 5.50
CA HIS A 323 -5.94 -10.91 4.90
C HIS A 323 -5.45 -9.71 5.74
N HIS A 324 -4.73 -8.81 5.08
CA HIS A 324 -4.14 -7.62 5.72
C HIS A 324 -4.94 -6.35 5.45
N GLY A 325 -5.89 -6.38 4.51
CA GLY A 325 -6.74 -5.25 4.13
C GLY A 325 -6.85 -5.06 2.62
N LEU A 326 -7.07 -3.81 2.20
CA LEU A 326 -7.20 -3.42 0.79
C LEU A 326 -6.27 -2.27 0.43
N LEU A 327 -5.80 -2.28 -0.81
CA LEU A 327 -5.26 -1.12 -1.50
C LEU A 327 -6.37 -0.55 -2.40
N LEU A 328 -6.68 0.72 -2.23
CA LEU A 328 -7.69 1.49 -2.95
C LEU A 328 -6.98 2.57 -3.76
N LEU A 329 -7.19 2.58 -5.07
CA LEU A 329 -6.58 3.53 -6.00
C LEU A 329 -7.69 4.29 -6.70
N VAL A 330 -7.66 5.63 -6.67
CA VAL A 330 -8.68 6.48 -7.30
C VAL A 330 -8.05 7.35 -8.37
N ARG A 331 -8.67 7.38 -9.55
CA ARG A 331 -8.31 8.26 -10.67
C ARG A 331 -9.35 9.36 -10.83
N HIS A 332 -8.88 10.58 -11.09
CA HIS A 332 -9.73 11.73 -11.45
C HIS A 332 -9.50 12.13 -12.90
N GLY A 333 -10.50 12.78 -13.52
CA GLY A 333 -10.40 13.33 -14.86
C GLY A 333 -10.82 12.37 -15.98
N LYS A 334 -10.72 12.81 -17.27
CA LYS A 334 -11.07 12.02 -18.45
C LYS A 334 -9.83 11.87 -19.34
N PRO A 335 -9.56 10.66 -19.90
CA PRO A 335 -10.22 9.37 -19.65
C PRO A 335 -9.60 8.66 -18.45
N ALA A 336 -10.40 8.40 -17.42
CA ALA A 336 -9.94 7.76 -16.19
C ALA A 336 -10.39 6.29 -16.16
N HIS A 337 -9.72 5.41 -16.91
CA HIS A 337 -9.97 3.96 -16.86
C HIS A 337 -8.72 3.22 -16.40
N TYR A 338 -8.89 2.14 -15.66
CA TYR A 338 -7.82 1.22 -15.34
C TYR A 338 -7.67 0.21 -16.50
N SER A 339 -6.47 0.11 -17.07
CA SER A 339 -6.16 -0.89 -18.06
C SER A 339 -6.12 -2.28 -17.45
N ARG A 340 -6.25 -3.31 -18.26
CA ARG A 340 -6.07 -4.69 -17.80
C ARG A 340 -4.71 -4.90 -17.13
N THR A 341 -3.66 -4.26 -17.64
CA THR A 341 -2.32 -4.29 -17.04
C THR A 341 -2.29 -3.64 -15.65
N ASP A 342 -3.01 -2.52 -15.45
CA ASP A 342 -3.10 -1.88 -14.12
C ASP A 342 -3.77 -2.81 -13.10
N ILE A 343 -4.84 -3.49 -13.50
CA ILE A 343 -5.58 -4.42 -12.64
C ILE A 343 -4.71 -5.63 -12.28
N GLU A 344 -4.10 -6.28 -13.28
CA GLU A 344 -3.24 -7.45 -13.10
C GLU A 344 -2.02 -7.11 -12.23
N MET A 345 -1.35 -5.99 -12.52
CA MET A 345 -0.16 -5.58 -11.78
C MET A 345 -0.48 -5.01 -10.40
N GLY A 346 -1.63 -4.36 -10.24
CA GLY A 346 -2.14 -3.97 -8.93
C GLY A 346 -2.33 -5.17 -8.02
N ALA A 347 -2.90 -6.28 -8.53
CA ALA A 347 -3.04 -7.54 -7.79
C ALA A 347 -1.68 -8.13 -7.37
N VAL A 348 -0.72 -8.14 -8.30
CA VAL A 348 0.66 -8.59 -8.00
C VAL A 348 1.28 -7.73 -6.91
N PHE A 349 1.15 -6.40 -7.01
CA PHE A 349 1.64 -5.47 -6.00
C PHE A 349 0.96 -5.69 -4.63
N GLY A 350 -0.37 -5.85 -4.61
CA GLY A 350 -1.13 -6.14 -3.39
C GLY A 350 -0.65 -7.43 -2.70
N SER A 351 -0.40 -8.48 -3.46
CA SER A 351 0.14 -9.75 -2.94
C SER A 351 1.56 -9.59 -2.38
N HIS A 352 2.41 -8.78 -3.04
CA HIS A 352 3.75 -8.47 -2.55
C HIS A 352 3.73 -7.64 -1.26
N VAL A 353 2.86 -6.65 -1.17
CA VAL A 353 2.64 -5.87 0.06
C VAL A 353 2.20 -6.77 1.20
N ALA A 354 1.22 -7.65 0.95
CA ALA A 354 0.75 -8.60 1.96
C ALA A 354 1.86 -9.54 2.45
N LEU A 355 2.68 -10.07 1.54
CA LEU A 355 3.83 -10.90 1.90
C LEU A 355 4.86 -10.12 2.73
N ALA A 356 5.16 -8.88 2.35
CA ALA A 356 6.08 -8.02 3.08
C ALA A 356 5.58 -7.70 4.50
N LEU A 357 4.27 -7.44 4.66
CA LEU A 357 3.61 -7.25 5.95
C LEU A 357 3.72 -8.50 6.83
N GLU A 358 3.48 -9.68 6.27
CA GLU A 358 3.59 -10.94 7.01
C GLU A 358 5.04 -11.22 7.44
N LEU A 359 6.00 -11.01 6.56
CA LEU A 359 7.43 -11.14 6.90
C LEU A 359 7.85 -10.15 8.00
N ALA A 360 7.43 -8.90 7.92
CA ALA A 360 7.70 -7.89 8.95
C ALA A 360 7.09 -8.27 10.30
N ARG A 361 5.87 -8.83 10.30
CA ARG A 361 5.21 -9.36 11.49
C ARG A 361 5.97 -10.53 12.11
N VAL A 362 6.36 -11.50 11.30
CA VAL A 362 7.14 -12.66 11.76
C VAL A 362 8.49 -12.22 12.32
N HIS A 363 9.16 -11.27 11.66
CA HIS A 363 10.44 -10.74 12.14
C HIS A 363 10.30 -10.07 13.51
N ARG A 364 9.28 -9.23 13.71
CA ARG A 364 8.99 -8.57 14.98
C ARG A 364 8.72 -9.57 16.11
N LEU A 365 7.85 -10.56 15.85
CA LEU A 365 7.57 -11.62 16.82
C LEU A 365 8.82 -12.41 17.19
N ARG A 366 9.72 -12.63 16.23
CA ARG A 366 10.99 -13.32 16.47
C ARG A 366 11.92 -12.47 17.34
N GLU A 367 12.02 -11.18 17.09
CA GLU A 367 12.80 -10.24 17.93
C GLU A 367 12.26 -10.19 19.35
N GLU A 368 10.96 -10.08 19.54
CA GLU A 368 10.32 -10.13 20.84
C GLU A 368 10.62 -11.44 21.59
N LEU A 369 10.54 -12.58 20.90
CA LEU A 369 10.89 -13.88 21.45
C LEU A 369 12.37 -13.97 21.81
N LEU A 370 13.29 -13.44 21.01
CA LEU A 370 14.72 -13.41 21.32
C LEU A 370 15.00 -12.59 22.58
N VAL A 371 14.42 -11.41 22.69
CA VAL A 371 14.52 -10.57 23.90
C VAL A 371 13.97 -11.31 25.13
N PHE A 372 12.83 -11.97 24.97
CA PHE A 372 12.22 -12.75 26.05
C PHE A 372 13.12 -13.92 26.50
N THR A 373 13.62 -14.71 25.54
CA THR A 373 14.47 -15.88 25.85
C THR A 373 15.80 -15.46 26.48
N ASP A 374 16.39 -14.35 26.04
CA ASP A 374 17.63 -13.84 26.63
C ASP A 374 17.43 -13.33 28.06
N ARG A 375 16.34 -12.60 28.32
CA ARG A 375 15.96 -12.17 29.69
C ARG A 375 15.72 -13.37 30.62
N ASP A 376 15.05 -14.42 30.16
CA ASP A 376 14.81 -15.63 30.98
C ASP A 376 16.11 -16.42 31.23
N ARG A 377 17.05 -16.45 30.25
CA ARG A 377 18.38 -17.01 30.42
C ARG A 377 19.17 -16.22 31.47
N ILE A 378 19.24 -14.89 31.35
CA ILE A 378 19.94 -14.03 32.29
C ILE A 378 19.37 -14.19 33.72
N ALA A 379 18.04 -14.24 33.83
CA ALA A 379 17.37 -14.43 35.13
C ALA A 379 17.75 -15.79 35.80
N ARG A 380 17.85 -16.87 34.99
CA ARG A 380 18.31 -18.18 35.47
C ARG A 380 19.79 -18.16 35.88
N ASP A 381 20.65 -17.58 35.06
CA ASP A 381 22.09 -17.50 35.35
C ASP A 381 22.37 -16.71 36.63
N LEU A 382 21.66 -15.59 36.83
CA LEU A 382 21.74 -14.81 38.08
C LEU A 382 21.26 -15.59 39.29
N HIS A 383 20.17 -16.35 39.18
CA HIS A 383 19.64 -17.16 40.25
C HIS A 383 20.58 -18.30 40.63
N ASP A 384 21.05 -19.06 39.65
CA ASP A 384 21.76 -20.32 39.91
C ASP A 384 23.25 -20.10 40.21
N VAL A 385 23.86 -19.04 39.66
CA VAL A 385 25.29 -18.79 39.88
C VAL A 385 25.52 -17.71 40.94
N VAL A 386 24.87 -16.55 40.82
CA VAL A 386 25.18 -15.41 41.68
C VAL A 386 24.55 -15.53 43.06
N ILE A 387 23.24 -15.81 43.11
CA ILE A 387 22.53 -15.96 44.40
C ILE A 387 23.07 -17.13 45.19
N GLN A 388 23.35 -18.29 44.59
CA GLN A 388 23.90 -19.44 45.28
C GLN A 388 25.31 -19.18 45.83
N ARG A 389 26.19 -18.46 45.08
CA ARG A 389 27.52 -18.07 45.55
C ARG A 389 27.46 -17.09 46.69
N LEU A 390 26.61 -16.07 46.61
CA LEU A 390 26.43 -15.10 47.68
C LEU A 390 25.89 -15.77 48.96
N PHE A 391 24.94 -16.69 48.82
CA PHE A 391 24.42 -17.46 49.95
C PHE A 391 25.50 -18.35 50.57
N ALA A 392 26.30 -19.06 49.81
CA ALA A 392 27.41 -19.86 50.28
C ALA A 392 28.47 -19.00 50.99
N ALA A 393 28.80 -17.83 50.45
CA ALA A 393 29.70 -16.88 51.09
C ALA A 393 29.14 -16.36 52.43
N GLY A 394 27.85 -16.04 52.51
CA GLY A 394 27.17 -15.64 53.72
C GLY A 394 27.26 -16.71 54.84
N LEU A 395 26.98 -17.97 54.47
CA LEU A 395 27.13 -19.09 55.41
C LEU A 395 28.58 -19.28 55.86
N GLY A 396 29.55 -19.12 54.93
CA GLY A 396 30.99 -19.16 55.26
C GLY A 396 31.38 -18.08 56.29
N VAL A 397 30.96 -16.83 56.03
CA VAL A 397 31.21 -15.72 56.98
C VAL A 397 30.51 -15.95 58.31
N GLN A 398 29.28 -16.42 58.32
CA GLN A 398 28.54 -16.70 59.55
C GLN A 398 29.19 -17.81 60.38
N SER A 399 29.82 -18.80 59.72
CA SER A 399 30.53 -19.88 60.43
C SER A 399 31.75 -19.40 61.21
N LEU A 400 32.37 -18.27 60.81
CA LEU A 400 33.54 -17.69 61.48
C LEU A 400 33.20 -17.18 62.93
N ALA A 401 31.94 -16.86 63.23
CA ALA A 401 31.50 -16.45 64.55
C ALA A 401 31.72 -17.54 65.60
N ARG A 402 31.89 -18.81 65.20
CA ARG A 402 32.16 -19.93 66.11
C ARG A 402 33.64 -20.00 66.57
N PHE A 403 34.53 -19.27 65.92
CA PHE A 403 35.97 -19.31 66.12
C PHE A 403 36.52 -18.05 66.82
N THR A 404 35.64 -17.10 67.17
CA THR A 404 36.06 -15.87 67.84
C THR A 404 35.13 -15.55 69.03
N GLU A 405 35.74 -15.11 70.18
CA GLU A 405 35.04 -14.58 71.35
C GLU A 405 35.08 -13.05 71.40
N ASP A 406 35.75 -12.40 70.42
CA ASP A 406 35.85 -10.95 70.34
C ASP A 406 34.50 -10.35 69.89
N GLU A 407 33.87 -9.58 70.74
CA GLU A 407 32.57 -8.94 70.48
C GLU A 407 32.56 -8.04 69.21
N LEU A 408 33.67 -7.31 68.97
CA LEU A 408 33.81 -6.46 67.81
C LEU A 408 33.87 -7.30 66.51
N ALA A 409 34.53 -8.44 66.50
CA ALA A 409 34.61 -9.37 65.41
C ALA A 409 33.24 -10.02 65.12
N VAL A 410 32.50 -10.40 66.20
CA VAL A 410 31.12 -10.98 66.03
C VAL A 410 30.16 -9.95 65.48
N GLU A 411 30.23 -8.70 65.89
CA GLU A 411 29.40 -7.62 65.37
C GLU A 411 29.70 -7.36 63.90
N ARG A 412 30.97 -7.35 63.47
CA ARG A 412 31.39 -7.18 62.12
C ARG A 412 30.94 -8.32 61.18
N ILE A 413 31.01 -9.55 61.70
CA ILE A 413 30.47 -10.75 61.00
C ILE A 413 28.97 -10.60 60.79
N ARG A 414 28.21 -10.14 61.80
CA ARG A 414 26.77 -9.94 61.69
C ARG A 414 26.40 -8.87 60.67
N ASN A 415 27.17 -7.76 60.64
CA ASN A 415 26.95 -6.69 59.65
C ASN A 415 27.19 -7.15 58.22
N ILE A 416 28.32 -7.85 57.95
CA ILE A 416 28.64 -8.42 56.61
C ILE A 416 27.57 -9.41 56.19
N THR A 417 27.08 -10.27 57.06
CA THR A 417 26.02 -11.23 56.76
C THR A 417 24.71 -10.51 56.41
N GLY A 418 24.40 -9.42 57.14
CA GLY A 418 23.24 -8.58 56.86
C GLY A 418 23.31 -7.90 55.48
N GLU A 419 24.48 -7.35 55.09
CA GLU A 419 24.71 -6.76 53.77
C GLU A 419 24.58 -7.79 52.65
N LEU A 420 25.08 -9.01 52.84
CA LEU A 420 24.92 -10.11 51.86
C LEU A 420 23.45 -10.53 51.69
N ASP A 421 22.69 -10.62 52.79
CA ASP A 421 21.26 -10.93 52.75
C ASP A 421 20.46 -9.82 52.06
N GLU A 422 20.85 -8.56 52.19
CA GLU A 422 20.24 -7.43 51.49
C GLU A 422 20.57 -7.43 50.01
N ALA A 423 21.82 -7.72 49.62
CA ALA A 423 22.24 -7.88 48.26
C ALA A 423 21.49 -9.03 47.56
N ILE A 424 21.32 -10.17 48.24
CA ILE A 424 20.54 -11.31 47.71
C ILE A 424 19.07 -10.93 47.49
N ARG A 425 18.48 -10.14 48.40
CA ARG A 425 17.11 -9.65 48.23
C ARG A 425 16.97 -8.71 47.03
N SER A 426 17.86 -7.73 46.91
CA SER A 426 17.88 -6.77 45.80
C SER A 426 18.06 -7.47 44.45
N LEU A 427 18.93 -8.47 44.37
CA LEU A 427 19.09 -9.29 43.16
C LEU A 427 17.83 -10.09 42.82
N ARG A 428 17.15 -10.67 43.81
CA ARG A 428 15.89 -11.36 43.61
C ARG A 428 14.80 -10.45 43.05
N ASP A 429 14.69 -9.23 43.60
CA ASP A 429 13.74 -8.22 43.12
C ASP A 429 14.05 -7.79 41.67
N THR A 430 15.34 -7.62 41.35
CA THR A 430 15.77 -7.32 39.97
C THR A 430 15.46 -8.46 39.00
N ILE A 431 15.70 -9.71 39.40
CA ILE A 431 15.34 -10.90 38.57
C ILE A 431 13.83 -10.99 38.38
N TYR A 432 13.06 -10.66 39.41
CA TYR A 432 11.59 -10.62 39.31
C TYR A 432 11.11 -9.54 38.33
N SER A 433 11.70 -8.34 38.37
CA SER A 433 11.37 -7.24 37.47
C SER A 433 11.74 -7.57 36.02
N LEU A 434 12.86 -8.23 35.75
CA LEU A 434 13.27 -8.70 34.44
C LEU A 434 12.28 -9.73 33.83
N ARG A 435 11.67 -10.58 34.67
CA ARG A 435 10.66 -11.56 34.26
C ARG A 435 9.26 -10.96 34.09
N SER A 436 8.94 -9.91 34.85
CA SER A 436 7.61 -9.28 34.81
C SER A 436 7.43 -8.25 33.70
N SER A 437 8.52 -7.80 33.05
CA SER A 437 8.49 -6.83 31.95
C SER A 437 8.05 -7.42 30.59
N SER A 438 7.74 -8.71 30.54
CA SER A 438 7.20 -9.34 29.34
C SER A 438 5.69 -9.12 29.34
N GLY A 439 5.18 -8.44 28.33
CA GLY A 439 3.79 -8.04 28.12
C GLY A 439 2.74 -9.16 28.13
N ASP A 440 2.72 -9.95 29.18
CA ASP A 440 1.62 -10.82 29.49
C ASP A 440 0.49 -9.97 30.07
N THR A 441 -0.56 -9.81 29.30
CA THR A 441 -1.89 -9.32 29.71
C THR A 441 -2.52 -10.31 30.71
N GLU A 442 -1.73 -10.86 31.65
CA GLU A 442 -2.32 -11.65 32.72
C GLU A 442 -3.09 -10.71 33.64
N LEU A 443 -4.39 -10.89 33.67
CA LEU A 443 -5.31 -10.16 34.54
C LEU A 443 -4.79 -10.12 35.97
N LEU A 444 -4.92 -9.00 36.67
CA LEU A 444 -4.44 -8.84 38.06
C LEU A 444 -4.95 -9.96 38.95
N SER A 445 -6.19 -10.40 38.79
CA SER A 445 -6.78 -11.53 39.51
C SER A 445 -6.00 -12.85 39.30
N GLY A 446 -5.46 -13.08 38.12
CA GLY A 446 -4.61 -14.23 37.80
C GLY A 446 -3.26 -14.17 38.49
N ARG A 447 -2.61 -12.99 38.46
CA ARG A 447 -1.34 -12.72 39.13
C ARG A 447 -1.44 -12.93 40.65
N ILE A 448 -2.50 -12.43 41.29
CA ILE A 448 -2.76 -12.61 42.73
C ILE A 448 -2.92 -14.09 43.08
N ARG A 449 -3.70 -14.84 42.29
CA ARG A 449 -3.88 -16.29 42.48
C ARG A 449 -2.58 -17.06 42.35
N ARG A 450 -1.69 -16.65 41.46
CA ARG A 450 -0.36 -17.26 41.27
C ARG A 450 0.51 -17.04 42.53
N VAL A 451 0.57 -15.82 43.05
CA VAL A 451 1.31 -15.50 44.28
C VAL A 451 0.78 -16.33 45.46
N ALA A 452 -0.53 -16.39 45.67
CA ALA A 452 -1.13 -17.17 46.75
C ALA A 452 -0.82 -18.67 46.62
N ARG A 453 -0.84 -19.24 45.42
CA ARG A 453 -0.47 -20.65 45.17
C ARG A 453 1.01 -20.93 45.36
N SER A 454 1.90 -20.01 44.94
CA SER A 454 3.34 -20.19 45.13
C SER A 454 3.71 -20.18 46.60
N SER A 455 3.09 -19.31 47.40
CA SER A 455 3.30 -19.20 48.84
C SER A 455 2.78 -20.41 49.62
N SER A 456 1.72 -21.11 49.10
CA SER A 456 1.17 -22.29 49.76
C SER A 456 2.09 -23.53 49.70
N LYS A 457 3.11 -23.56 48.83
CA LYS A 457 4.09 -24.65 48.77
C LYS A 457 4.98 -24.76 50.01
N SER A 458 5.08 -23.71 50.78
CA SER A 458 5.91 -23.63 52.00
C SER A 458 5.13 -23.83 53.30
N MET A 459 3.83 -24.15 53.19
CA MET A 459 2.92 -24.30 54.33
C MET A 459 2.14 -25.60 54.28
N PRO A 460 1.72 -26.15 55.44
CA PRO A 460 0.87 -27.32 55.51
C PRO A 460 -0.60 -27.06 55.12
N PHE A 461 -0.98 -25.77 54.92
CA PHE A 461 -2.32 -25.33 54.53
C PHE A 461 -2.25 -24.29 53.42
N ALA A 462 -3.33 -24.07 52.65
CA ALA A 462 -3.43 -23.03 51.64
C ALA A 462 -4.08 -21.76 52.22
N PRO A 463 -3.55 -20.56 51.93
CA PRO A 463 -4.19 -19.32 52.31
C PRO A 463 -5.57 -19.18 51.65
N ARG A 464 -6.56 -18.67 52.40
CA ARG A 464 -7.89 -18.37 51.90
C ARG A 464 -7.84 -17.08 51.08
N LEU A 465 -8.03 -17.18 49.78
CA LEU A 465 -8.03 -16.03 48.87
C LEU A 465 -9.46 -15.62 48.50
N THR A 466 -9.79 -14.34 48.71
CA THR A 466 -11.06 -13.71 48.27
C THR A 466 -10.76 -12.53 47.38
N ILE A 467 -11.37 -12.49 46.17
CA ILE A 467 -11.24 -11.39 45.20
C ILE A 467 -12.62 -10.84 44.94
N THR A 468 -12.84 -9.53 45.09
CA THR A 468 -14.16 -8.91 44.99
C THR A 468 -14.10 -7.62 44.15
N GLY A 469 -15.09 -7.40 43.27
CA GLY A 469 -15.18 -6.23 42.41
C GLY A 469 -14.32 -6.32 41.13
N PRO A 470 -14.25 -5.27 40.31
CA PRO A 470 -13.55 -5.24 39.04
C PRO A 470 -12.02 -5.08 39.21
N VAL A 471 -11.37 -6.04 39.85
CA VAL A 471 -9.93 -6.00 40.17
C VAL A 471 -9.06 -5.93 38.92
N ASP A 472 -9.53 -6.53 37.83
CA ASP A 472 -8.82 -6.55 36.53
C ASP A 472 -8.88 -5.22 35.78
N ALA A 473 -9.65 -4.24 36.25
CA ALA A 473 -9.69 -2.87 35.75
C ALA A 473 -8.65 -1.92 36.40
N VAL A 474 -7.86 -2.42 37.35
CA VAL A 474 -6.78 -1.64 38.01
C VAL A 474 -5.65 -1.38 36.99
N THR A 475 -5.16 -0.13 36.96
CA THR A 475 -4.08 0.27 36.06
C THR A 475 -2.79 -0.53 36.30
N PRO A 476 -1.95 -0.80 35.28
CA PRO A 476 -0.75 -1.63 35.40
C PRO A 476 0.17 -1.21 36.56
N ASP A 477 0.45 0.11 36.72
CA ASP A 477 1.32 0.63 37.76
C ASP A 477 0.82 0.32 39.17
N LYS A 478 -0.51 0.38 39.39
CA LYS A 478 -1.13 0.04 40.67
C LYS A 478 -1.25 -1.47 40.85
N ALA A 479 -1.48 -2.21 39.77
CA ALA A 479 -1.54 -3.67 39.77
C ALA A 479 -0.22 -4.29 40.27
N ASP A 480 0.92 -3.76 39.86
CA ASP A 480 2.24 -4.22 40.31
C ASP A 480 2.43 -4.00 41.82
N ASN A 481 1.98 -2.87 42.35
CA ASN A 481 2.00 -2.60 43.76
C ASN A 481 1.07 -3.52 44.56
N VAL A 482 -0.13 -3.81 44.07
CA VAL A 482 -1.05 -4.79 44.68
C VAL A 482 -0.40 -6.16 44.80
N VAL A 483 0.23 -6.65 43.70
CA VAL A 483 0.92 -7.95 43.71
C VAL A 483 2.09 -7.96 44.67
N ALA A 484 2.88 -6.88 44.76
CA ALA A 484 3.99 -6.75 45.70
C ALA A 484 3.51 -6.77 47.14
N VAL A 485 2.43 -6.04 47.49
CA VAL A 485 1.81 -6.03 48.82
C VAL A 485 1.30 -7.42 49.22
N VAL A 486 0.61 -8.10 48.32
CA VAL A 486 0.13 -9.49 48.54
C VAL A 486 1.32 -10.43 48.79
N SER A 487 2.39 -10.31 48.01
CA SER A 487 3.58 -11.15 48.15
C SER A 487 4.30 -10.93 49.47
N GLU A 488 4.56 -9.67 49.81
CA GLU A 488 5.27 -9.29 51.05
C GLU A 488 4.45 -9.62 52.30
N GLY A 489 3.14 -9.30 52.28
CA GLY A 489 2.26 -9.59 53.41
C GLY A 489 2.11 -11.10 53.67
N LEU A 490 1.96 -11.91 52.61
CA LEU A 490 1.98 -13.36 52.73
C LEU A 490 3.32 -13.89 53.23
N SER A 491 4.43 -13.37 52.70
CA SER A 491 5.78 -13.75 53.14
C SER A 491 5.98 -13.47 54.63
N ASN A 492 5.52 -12.31 55.13
CA ASN A 492 5.60 -11.93 56.53
C ASN A 492 4.73 -12.84 57.41
N ALA A 493 3.51 -13.11 57.02
CA ALA A 493 2.64 -14.04 57.74
C ALA A 493 3.25 -15.45 57.81
N ILE A 494 3.80 -15.99 56.71
CA ILE A 494 4.41 -17.31 56.67
C ILE A 494 5.65 -17.41 57.58
N ARG A 495 6.51 -16.38 57.56
CA ARG A 495 7.81 -16.43 58.25
C ARG A 495 7.74 -16.10 59.74
N HIS A 496 6.77 -15.28 60.14
CA HIS A 496 6.80 -14.63 61.44
C HIS A 496 5.61 -14.93 62.33
N SER A 497 4.46 -15.38 61.75
CA SER A 497 3.25 -15.53 62.57
C SER A 497 3.15 -16.86 63.31
N GLY A 498 3.69 -17.96 62.73
CA GLY A 498 3.42 -19.31 63.22
C GLY A 498 1.93 -19.68 63.14
N ALA A 499 1.18 -19.03 62.29
CA ALA A 499 -0.26 -19.19 62.12
C ALA A 499 -0.62 -20.54 61.49
N ASP A 500 -1.81 -21.04 61.82
CA ASP A 500 -2.43 -22.17 61.18
C ASP A 500 -3.55 -21.81 60.17
N ALA A 501 -3.86 -20.48 60.08
CA ALA A 501 -4.76 -19.92 59.08
C ALA A 501 -4.31 -18.54 58.63
N ILE A 502 -4.28 -18.31 57.28
CA ILE A 502 -3.99 -17.02 56.67
C ILE A 502 -5.10 -16.69 55.66
N GLY A 503 -5.64 -15.48 55.77
CA GLY A 503 -6.62 -14.91 54.85
C GLY A 503 -6.02 -13.81 54.00
N VAL A 504 -6.32 -13.79 52.71
CA VAL A 504 -5.99 -12.71 51.75
C VAL A 504 -7.27 -12.25 51.09
N SER A 505 -7.58 -10.98 51.20
CA SER A 505 -8.72 -10.37 50.51
C SER A 505 -8.24 -9.20 49.65
N VAL A 506 -8.62 -9.20 48.36
CA VAL A 506 -8.38 -8.07 47.46
C VAL A 506 -9.70 -7.61 46.90
N ALA A 507 -10.07 -6.36 47.15
CA ALA A 507 -11.35 -5.79 46.79
C ALA A 507 -11.20 -4.46 46.07
N VAL A 508 -11.99 -4.27 45.02
CA VAL A 508 -12.20 -2.96 44.38
C VAL A 508 -13.60 -2.47 44.67
N VAL A 509 -13.68 -1.46 45.52
CA VAL A 509 -14.96 -0.88 46.00
C VAL A 509 -14.85 0.63 46.05
N LYS A 510 -15.87 1.33 45.53
CA LYS A 510 -15.98 2.81 45.59
C LYS A 510 -14.74 3.56 45.08
N GLY A 511 -14.12 3.09 43.98
CA GLY A 511 -12.95 3.76 43.41
C GLY A 511 -11.64 3.57 44.18
N ARG A 512 -11.56 2.56 45.06
CA ARG A 512 -10.35 2.20 45.79
C ARG A 512 -10.08 0.71 45.63
N VAL A 513 -8.81 0.34 45.54
CA VAL A 513 -8.35 -1.04 45.71
C VAL A 513 -7.82 -1.24 47.12
N THR A 514 -8.31 -2.28 47.80
CA THR A 514 -7.93 -2.60 49.16
C THR A 514 -7.41 -4.04 49.23
N VAL A 515 -6.27 -4.22 49.86
CA VAL A 515 -5.67 -5.53 50.14
C VAL A 515 -5.70 -5.72 51.64
N VAL A 516 -6.31 -6.81 52.10
CA VAL A 516 -6.32 -7.18 53.54
C VAL A 516 -5.68 -8.55 53.69
N ILE A 517 -4.68 -8.65 54.56
CA ILE A 517 -4.00 -9.91 54.88
C ILE A 517 -4.11 -10.13 56.37
N THR A 518 -4.66 -11.26 56.80
CA THR A 518 -4.88 -11.62 58.18
C THR A 518 -4.24 -12.96 58.50
N ASP A 519 -3.62 -13.07 59.67
CA ASP A 519 -3.16 -14.33 60.24
C ASP A 519 -3.66 -14.48 61.68
N ASN A 520 -3.78 -15.72 62.12
CA ASN A 520 -4.16 -16.05 63.50
C ASN A 520 -2.97 -16.50 64.35
N GLY A 521 -1.78 -16.00 64.05
CA GLY A 521 -0.55 -16.42 64.69
C GLY A 521 -0.23 -15.72 66.02
N SER A 522 1.07 -15.69 66.38
CA SER A 522 1.56 -15.18 67.64
C SER A 522 1.36 -13.68 67.88
N GLY A 523 1.16 -12.89 66.81
CA GLY A 523 1.11 -11.44 66.90
C GLY A 523 2.37 -10.81 67.50
N PHE A 524 2.39 -9.47 67.63
CA PHE A 524 3.49 -8.72 68.26
C PHE A 524 2.98 -7.41 68.85
N THR A 525 3.74 -6.89 69.90
CA THR A 525 3.47 -5.57 70.44
C THR A 525 4.34 -4.48 69.86
N LYS A 526 5.56 -4.81 69.44
CA LYS A 526 6.47 -3.97 68.63
C LYS A 526 7.25 -4.87 67.71
N PRO A 527 7.26 -4.59 66.35
CA PRO A 527 8.02 -5.40 65.44
C PRO A 527 9.52 -5.23 65.70
N GLU A 528 10.26 -6.35 65.85
CA GLU A 528 11.72 -6.38 65.98
C GLU A 528 12.48 -5.89 64.75
N LYS A 529 11.88 -6.03 63.57
CA LYS A 529 12.44 -5.56 62.29
C LYS A 529 11.38 -4.77 61.51
N ARG A 530 11.60 -3.47 61.31
CA ARG A 530 10.64 -2.55 60.65
C ARG A 530 10.74 -2.48 59.12
N HIS A 531 11.80 -3.01 58.48
CA HIS A 531 12.09 -2.73 57.06
C HIS A 531 11.00 -3.21 56.10
N GLY A 532 10.45 -4.40 56.27
CA GLY A 532 9.37 -4.92 55.37
C GLY A 532 8.04 -4.18 55.57
N LEU A 533 7.70 -3.83 56.83
CA LEU A 533 6.45 -3.12 57.11
C LEU A 533 6.52 -1.64 56.68
N ALA A 534 7.68 -0.98 56.82
CA ALA A 534 7.91 0.38 56.34
C ALA A 534 7.77 0.47 54.79
N ASN A 535 8.26 -0.54 54.04
CA ASN A 535 8.09 -0.59 52.59
C ASN A 535 6.62 -0.66 52.16
N LEU A 536 5.74 -1.30 52.96
CA LEU A 536 4.30 -1.35 52.64
C LEU A 536 3.62 0.00 52.92
N GLU A 537 4.04 0.71 53.97
CA GLU A 537 3.59 2.07 54.28
C GLU A 537 4.05 3.07 53.19
N ASP A 538 5.33 3.02 52.79
CA ASP A 538 5.89 3.87 51.73
C ASP A 538 5.20 3.66 50.40
N ARG A 539 4.88 2.41 50.00
CA ARG A 539 4.13 2.10 48.80
C ARG A 539 2.70 2.65 48.80
N ALA A 540 2.04 2.64 49.96
CA ALA A 540 0.73 3.26 50.12
C ALA A 540 0.82 4.78 49.92
N ALA A 541 1.78 5.41 50.61
CA ALA A 541 2.00 6.86 50.56
C ALA A 541 2.34 7.36 49.13
N MET A 542 3.15 6.60 48.36
CA MET A 542 3.48 6.92 46.96
C MET A 542 2.27 6.93 46.04
N LEU A 543 1.18 6.27 46.40
CA LEU A 543 -0.05 6.15 45.63
C LEU A 543 -1.26 6.88 46.27
N ASP A 544 -1.01 7.85 47.14
CA ASP A 544 -2.03 8.61 47.88
C ASP A 544 -2.99 7.69 48.66
N GLY A 545 -2.44 6.63 49.21
CA GLY A 545 -3.16 5.60 49.97
C GLY A 545 -2.76 5.51 51.42
N GLU A 546 -3.28 4.50 52.11
CA GLU A 546 -3.09 4.25 53.50
C GLU A 546 -2.70 2.78 53.73
N CYS A 547 -1.79 2.55 54.71
CA CYS A 547 -1.44 1.21 55.19
C CYS A 547 -1.61 1.16 56.70
N THR A 548 -2.45 0.24 57.18
CA THR A 548 -2.71 0.05 58.60
C THR A 548 -2.34 -1.37 59.00
N ILE A 549 -1.52 -1.49 60.07
CA ILE A 549 -1.11 -2.78 60.58
C ILE A 549 -1.56 -2.87 62.03
N THR A 550 -2.42 -3.82 62.30
CA THR A 550 -2.92 -4.11 63.67
C THR A 550 -2.46 -5.49 64.10
N SER A 551 -1.73 -5.58 65.19
CA SER A 551 -1.26 -6.84 65.75
C SER A 551 -1.46 -6.87 67.23
N THR A 552 -1.94 -8.01 67.74
CA THR A 552 -2.15 -8.23 69.19
C THR A 552 -1.49 -9.57 69.53
N PRO A 553 -0.68 -9.61 70.58
CA PRO A 553 -0.05 -10.84 71.05
C PRO A 553 -1.07 -11.96 71.28
N HIS A 554 -0.74 -13.15 70.77
CA HIS A 554 -1.56 -14.38 70.77
C HIS A 554 -2.93 -14.31 70.03
N THR A 555 -3.16 -13.25 69.22
CA THR A 555 -4.41 -13.07 68.50
C THR A 555 -4.19 -13.02 66.97
N GLY A 556 -2.94 -12.70 66.57
CA GLY A 556 -2.52 -12.61 65.16
C GLY A 556 -2.31 -11.18 64.66
N THR A 557 -2.16 -11.03 63.37
CA THR A 557 -1.91 -9.75 62.67
C THR A 557 -2.89 -9.51 61.55
N SER A 558 -3.31 -8.27 61.40
CA SER A 558 -4.09 -7.79 60.25
C SER A 558 -3.35 -6.62 59.59
N LEU A 559 -3.03 -6.78 58.31
CA LEU A 559 -2.51 -5.76 57.40
C LEU A 559 -3.65 -5.31 56.46
N GLU A 560 -3.95 -4.02 56.47
CA GLU A 560 -4.86 -3.40 55.53
C GLU A 560 -4.09 -2.32 54.75
N TRP A 561 -4.06 -2.47 53.40
CA TRP A 561 -3.43 -1.55 52.48
C TRP A 561 -4.46 -1.09 51.46
N SER A 562 -4.63 0.22 51.24
CA SER A 562 -5.68 0.78 50.41
C SER A 562 -5.19 1.99 49.63
N VAL A 563 -5.43 2.01 48.31
CA VAL A 563 -5.08 3.13 47.42
C VAL A 563 -6.25 3.50 46.52
N PRO A 564 -6.39 4.77 46.10
CA PRO A 564 -7.38 5.15 45.08
C PRO A 564 -7.07 4.49 43.73
N LEU A 565 -8.13 4.25 42.91
CA LEU A 565 -8.01 3.68 41.55
C LEU A 565 -7.48 4.69 40.55
#